data_f77284adccc919e279a717c4fa5ca8a6
#
_entry.id   f77284adccc919e279a717c4fa5ca8a6
#
_cell.length_a   1.000
_cell.length_b   1.000
_cell.length_c   1.000
_cell.angle_alpha   90.00
_cell.angle_beta   90.00
_cell.angle_gamma   90.00
#
_symmetry.space_group_name_H-M   'P 1'
#
loop_
_entity.id
_entity.type
_entity.pdbx_description
1 polymer ?
#
loop_
_entity_poly.entity_id
_entity_poly.type
_entity_poly.pdbx_seq_one_letter_code
_entity_poly.pdbx_strand_id
1 'polypeptide(L)'
;MGSKYYETPNIDKLSQSGITFFNGYASSANCAPSRATMMSGKYHPSHGIYTVSPSARGLDITRKIIPIENTENLDLKFFTIAEMLKSEGYINAHVGKWHLGEKGNYPMDQGFDVNIGGWESGGPKGGYFSPYSNPNLKNGPEGEYLTDRLTNEAINFIDNNKEERFFLHLAYY
;
A
#
# COMPACT_ATOMS: atom_id res chain seq x y z
N MET A 1 0.95 21.87 -7.29
CA MET A 1 0.76 21.55 -5.85
C MET A 1 1.36 22.60 -4.91
N GLY A 2 1.87 23.72 -5.42
CA GLY A 2 2.36 24.88 -4.64
C GLY A 2 3.75 24.76 -4.05
N SER A 3 4.43 23.63 -4.17
CA SER A 3 5.83 23.49 -3.80
C SER A 3 6.73 24.25 -4.78
N LYS A 4 7.74 24.94 -4.28
CA LYS A 4 8.79 25.56 -5.11
C LYS A 4 9.93 24.60 -5.44
N TYR A 5 9.90 23.39 -4.87
CA TYR A 5 10.96 22.37 -4.95
C TYR A 5 10.59 21.23 -5.90
N TYR A 6 9.32 20.81 -5.90
CA TYR A 6 8.85 19.71 -6.73
C TYR A 6 8.06 20.22 -7.93
N GLU A 7 8.34 19.68 -9.10
CA GLU A 7 7.56 19.87 -10.32
C GLU A 7 6.53 18.74 -10.43
N THR A 8 5.25 19.10 -10.48
CA THR A 8 4.14 18.12 -10.48
C THR A 8 3.10 18.42 -11.56
N PRO A 9 3.51 18.56 -12.86
CA PRO A 9 2.60 19.08 -13.89
C PRO A 9 1.36 18.20 -14.12
N ASN A 10 1.51 16.88 -14.06
CA ASN A 10 0.40 15.95 -14.26
C ASN A 10 -0.55 15.91 -13.05
N ILE A 11 0.00 15.97 -11.83
CA ILE A 11 -0.82 16.05 -10.60
C ILE A 11 -1.54 17.41 -10.54
N ASP A 12 -0.88 18.49 -10.93
CA ASP A 12 -1.49 19.84 -11.00
C ASP A 12 -2.64 19.86 -12.01
N LYS A 13 -2.47 19.20 -13.17
CA LYS A 13 -3.54 19.05 -14.16
C LYS A 13 -4.72 18.24 -13.60
N LEU A 14 -4.45 17.15 -12.90
CA LEU A 14 -5.48 16.34 -12.24
C LEU A 14 -6.25 17.16 -11.20
N SER A 15 -5.55 17.95 -10.37
CA SER A 15 -6.18 18.81 -9.35
C SER A 15 -7.09 19.88 -9.95
N GLN A 16 -6.76 20.39 -11.14
CA GLN A 16 -7.59 21.37 -11.87
C GLN A 16 -8.86 20.76 -12.45
N SER A 17 -8.85 19.46 -12.75
CA SER A 17 -10.01 18.73 -13.30
C SER A 17 -10.87 18.02 -12.25
N GLY A 18 -10.49 18.09 -10.99
CA GLY A 18 -11.13 17.38 -9.89
C GLY A 18 -11.33 18.23 -8.64
N ILE A 19 -11.36 17.57 -7.48
CA ILE A 19 -11.50 18.20 -6.17
C ILE A 19 -10.21 18.01 -5.38
N THR A 20 -9.69 19.11 -4.81
CA THR A 20 -8.53 19.08 -3.91
C THR A 20 -8.98 19.30 -2.46
N PHE A 21 -8.69 18.36 -1.59
CA PHE A 21 -8.99 18.45 -0.15
C PHE A 21 -7.78 19.02 0.58
N PHE A 22 -7.83 20.28 0.99
CA PHE A 22 -6.74 20.95 1.72
C PHE A 22 -6.60 20.47 3.17
N ASN A 23 -7.66 19.92 3.75
CA ASN A 23 -7.71 19.41 5.12
C ASN A 23 -7.83 17.87 5.14
N GLY A 24 -7.13 17.19 4.24
CA GLY A 24 -6.99 15.73 4.25
C GLY A 24 -5.89 15.28 5.22
N TYR A 25 -6.20 14.39 6.17
CA TYR A 25 -5.26 13.94 7.19
C TYR A 25 -5.05 12.43 7.10
N ALA A 26 -3.77 12.00 7.12
CA ALA A 26 -3.45 10.60 7.32
C ALA A 26 -3.74 10.19 8.78
N SER A 27 -4.22 8.97 8.99
CA SER A 27 -4.52 8.46 10.33
C SER A 27 -3.29 8.22 11.18
N SER A 28 -2.12 8.09 10.57
CA SER A 28 -0.82 7.88 11.23
C SER A 28 0.31 8.44 10.39
N ALA A 29 1.42 8.79 11.04
CA ALA A 29 2.67 9.17 10.39
C ALA A 29 3.48 7.98 9.86
N ASN A 30 3.09 6.74 10.18
CA ASN A 30 3.73 5.50 9.74
C ASN A 30 2.92 4.79 8.65
N CYS A 31 3.64 4.04 7.79
CA CYS A 31 3.05 3.37 6.63
C CYS A 31 2.03 2.28 7.00
N ALA A 32 2.39 1.26 7.78
CA ALA A 32 1.50 0.14 8.06
C ALA A 32 0.19 0.56 8.76
N PRO A 33 0.20 1.34 9.86
CA PRO A 33 -1.04 1.74 10.52
C PRO A 33 -1.92 2.64 9.64
N SER A 34 -1.33 3.56 8.85
CA SER A 34 -2.09 4.40 7.93
C SER A 34 -2.73 3.57 6.81
N ARG A 35 -1.99 2.59 6.28
CA ARG A 35 -2.48 1.67 5.24
C ARG A 35 -3.59 0.77 5.77
N ALA A 36 -3.44 0.23 6.99
CA ALA A 36 -4.48 -0.59 7.63
C ALA A 36 -5.79 0.19 7.82
N THR A 37 -5.70 1.46 8.26
CA THR A 37 -6.86 2.34 8.36
C THR A 37 -7.51 2.59 6.99
N MET A 38 -6.70 2.84 5.95
CA MET A 38 -7.21 3.08 4.60
C MET A 38 -7.93 1.85 4.02
N MET A 39 -7.40 0.63 4.25
CA MET A 39 -8.01 -0.60 3.76
C MET A 39 -9.27 -0.97 4.54
N SER A 40 -9.26 -0.86 5.87
CA SER A 40 -10.32 -1.35 6.75
C SER A 40 -11.36 -0.31 7.15
N GLY A 41 -11.08 1.00 6.96
CA GLY A 41 -11.91 2.08 7.49
C GLY A 41 -11.91 2.16 9.02
N LYS A 42 -10.97 1.49 9.72
CA LYS A 42 -10.87 1.46 11.19
C LYS A 42 -9.61 2.14 11.68
N TYR A 43 -9.68 2.78 12.84
CA TYR A 43 -8.51 3.36 13.49
C TYR A 43 -7.67 2.31 14.25
N HIS A 44 -6.44 2.70 14.60
CA HIS A 44 -5.42 1.85 15.22
C HIS A 44 -5.91 1.01 16.40
N PRO A 45 -6.72 1.52 17.36
CA PRO A 45 -7.21 0.69 18.46
C PRO A 45 -8.07 -0.50 18.03
N SER A 46 -8.71 -0.41 16.86
CA SER A 46 -9.55 -1.49 16.34
C SER A 46 -8.75 -2.59 15.65
N HIS A 47 -7.74 -2.22 14.85
CA HIS A 47 -6.95 -3.22 14.12
C HIS A 47 -5.62 -3.57 14.77
N GLY A 48 -5.19 -2.85 15.82
CA GLY A 48 -4.01 -3.17 16.61
C GLY A 48 -2.67 -2.91 15.93
N ILE A 49 -2.66 -2.33 14.73
CA ILE A 49 -1.43 -1.97 14.01
C ILE A 49 -1.10 -0.51 14.34
N TYR A 50 -0.14 -0.31 15.25
CA TYR A 50 0.24 1.02 15.75
C TYR A 50 1.53 1.55 15.14
N THR A 51 2.38 0.65 14.63
CA THR A 51 3.68 0.98 14.06
C THR A 51 4.09 -0.05 13.00
N VAL A 52 5.27 0.12 12.40
CA VAL A 52 5.78 -0.69 11.27
C VAL A 52 6.62 -1.90 11.70
N SER A 53 6.82 -2.09 13.00
CA SER A 53 7.61 -3.17 13.58
C SER A 53 7.16 -3.36 15.04
N PRO A 54 7.71 -4.31 15.80
CA PRO A 54 7.40 -4.43 17.21
C PRO A 54 7.47 -3.07 17.91
N SER A 55 6.46 -2.76 18.72
CA SER A 55 6.40 -1.50 19.47
C SER A 55 7.50 -1.41 20.54
N ALA A 56 7.93 -2.56 21.05
CA ALA A 56 9.03 -2.70 22.00
C ALA A 56 10.39 -2.56 21.28
N ARG A 57 10.98 -1.37 21.33
CA ARG A 57 12.29 -1.07 20.72
C ARG A 57 13.35 -0.84 21.76
N GLY A 58 14.61 -1.16 21.43
CA GLY A 58 15.74 -1.02 22.33
C GLY A 58 15.78 -2.13 23.41
N LEU A 59 16.73 -2.02 24.35
CA LEU A 59 16.90 -2.99 25.44
C LEU A 59 15.79 -2.81 26.48
N ASP A 60 15.21 -3.90 26.94
CA ASP A 60 14.12 -3.93 27.95
C ASP A 60 14.50 -3.17 29.21
N ILE A 61 15.73 -3.34 29.67
CA ILE A 61 16.26 -2.68 30.87
C ILE A 61 16.29 -1.14 30.78
N THR A 62 16.27 -0.59 29.57
CA THR A 62 16.28 0.87 29.37
C THR A 62 14.87 1.46 29.22
N ARG A 63 13.85 0.61 29.10
CA ARG A 63 12.48 1.09 28.93
C ARG A 63 11.86 1.48 30.27
N LYS A 64 11.31 2.69 30.31
CA LYS A 64 10.52 3.19 31.46
C LYS A 64 9.03 2.92 31.31
N ILE A 65 8.59 2.55 30.11
CA ILE A 65 7.18 2.31 29.78
C ILE A 65 7.09 0.98 29.03
N ILE A 66 6.11 0.17 29.36
CA ILE A 66 5.77 -1.03 28.60
C ILE A 66 4.93 -0.58 27.41
N PRO A 67 5.42 -0.72 26.17
CA PRO A 67 4.65 -0.32 24.99
C PRO A 67 3.48 -1.28 24.77
N ILE A 68 2.42 -0.77 24.13
CA ILE A 68 1.31 -1.60 23.68
C ILE A 68 1.83 -2.63 22.66
N GLU A 69 1.29 -3.84 22.71
CA GLU A 69 1.58 -4.87 21.70
C GLU A 69 1.13 -4.38 20.30
N ASN A 70 1.95 -4.61 19.30
CA ASN A 70 1.70 -4.23 17.92
C ASN A 70 1.40 -5.47 17.07
N THR A 71 0.26 -5.46 16.39
CA THR A 71 -0.06 -6.43 15.34
C THR A 71 0.57 -5.99 14.02
N GLU A 72 1.19 -6.91 13.29
CA GLU A 72 1.84 -6.62 12.00
C GLU A 72 0.98 -7.04 10.79
N ASN A 73 -0.03 -7.88 11.03
CA ASN A 73 -0.96 -8.38 10.02
C ASN A 73 -2.33 -7.70 10.15
N LEU A 74 -2.89 -7.26 9.04
CA LEU A 74 -4.30 -6.87 8.99
C LEU A 74 -5.15 -8.14 9.01
N ASP A 75 -5.86 -8.36 10.12
CA ASP A 75 -6.68 -9.54 10.35
C ASP A 75 -7.82 -9.63 9.30
N LEU A 76 -8.01 -10.80 8.71
CA LEU A 76 -9.03 -11.09 7.68
C LEU A 76 -10.48 -10.86 8.15
N LYS A 77 -10.70 -10.67 9.46
CA LYS A 77 -12.03 -10.27 9.97
C LYS A 77 -12.44 -8.85 9.59
N PHE A 78 -11.48 -8.00 9.19
CA PHE A 78 -11.76 -6.63 8.75
C PHE A 78 -12.17 -6.64 7.29
N PHE A 79 -13.43 -6.34 7.03
CA PHE A 79 -13.95 -6.17 5.69
C PHE A 79 -13.32 -4.94 5.02
N THR A 80 -12.50 -5.17 4.02
CA THR A 80 -11.70 -4.15 3.35
C THR A 80 -12.47 -3.44 2.25
N ILE A 81 -11.96 -2.27 1.82
CA ILE A 81 -12.51 -1.56 0.65
C ILE A 81 -12.46 -2.44 -0.62
N ALA A 82 -11.43 -3.28 -0.77
CA ALA A 82 -11.33 -4.18 -1.92
C ALA A 82 -12.39 -5.28 -1.88
N GLU A 83 -12.64 -5.89 -0.72
CA GLU A 83 -13.72 -6.87 -0.55
C GLU A 83 -15.09 -6.26 -0.81
N MET A 84 -15.32 -5.03 -0.31
CA MET A 84 -16.55 -4.29 -0.57
C MET A 84 -16.76 -4.05 -2.07
N LEU A 85 -15.76 -3.55 -2.77
CA LEU A 85 -15.85 -3.28 -4.21
C LEU A 85 -15.98 -4.57 -5.02
N LYS A 86 -15.30 -5.65 -4.60
CA LYS A 86 -15.46 -6.97 -5.22
C LYS A 86 -16.89 -7.48 -5.12
N SER A 87 -17.56 -7.29 -3.99
CA SER A 87 -18.98 -7.68 -3.83
C SER A 87 -19.93 -6.89 -4.75
N GLU A 88 -19.49 -5.70 -5.21
CA GLU A 88 -20.20 -4.87 -6.17
C GLU A 88 -19.77 -5.12 -7.63
N GLY A 89 -18.99 -6.19 -7.87
CA GLY A 89 -18.55 -6.61 -9.21
C GLY A 89 -17.41 -5.80 -9.80
N TYR A 90 -16.57 -5.21 -8.96
CA TYR A 90 -15.33 -4.58 -9.41
C TYR A 90 -14.21 -5.62 -9.55
N ILE A 91 -13.33 -5.41 -10.53
CA ILE A 91 -12.06 -6.12 -10.67
C ILE A 91 -11.00 -5.31 -9.92
N ASN A 92 -10.38 -5.91 -8.90
CA ASN A 92 -9.50 -5.18 -7.98
C ASN A 92 -8.03 -5.55 -8.21
N ALA A 93 -7.17 -4.54 -8.40
CA ALA A 93 -5.72 -4.74 -8.50
C ALA A 93 -4.97 -3.97 -7.41
N HIS A 94 -4.00 -4.64 -6.82
CA HIS A 94 -2.98 -4.04 -5.99
C HIS A 94 -1.63 -4.07 -6.71
N VAL A 95 -0.98 -2.92 -6.83
CA VAL A 95 0.33 -2.77 -7.48
C VAL A 95 1.27 -2.03 -6.55
N GLY A 96 2.37 -2.68 -6.15
CA GLY A 96 3.42 -2.11 -5.33
C GLY A 96 3.35 -2.51 -3.85
N LYS A 97 3.68 -1.59 -2.96
CA LYS A 97 3.83 -1.84 -1.53
C LYS A 97 2.53 -2.23 -0.85
N TRP A 98 2.52 -3.39 -0.16
CA TRP A 98 1.43 -3.82 0.71
C TRP A 98 1.70 -3.49 2.19
N HIS A 99 2.62 -4.20 2.84
CA HIS A 99 3.06 -3.94 4.22
C HIS A 99 1.94 -4.06 5.27
N LEU A 100 0.99 -4.97 5.06
CA LEU A 100 -0.12 -5.26 5.98
C LEU A 100 -0.21 -6.73 6.36
N GLY A 101 0.90 -7.44 6.27
CA GLY A 101 0.99 -8.82 6.72
C GLY A 101 1.81 -9.71 5.80
N GLU A 102 2.13 -10.89 6.33
CA GLU A 102 2.84 -11.96 5.65
C GLU A 102 1.89 -12.87 4.86
N LYS A 103 2.42 -13.96 4.32
CA LYS A 103 1.64 -14.93 3.54
C LYS A 103 0.39 -15.40 4.30
N GLY A 104 -0.77 -15.30 3.64
CA GLY A 104 -2.09 -15.50 4.23
C GLY A 104 -2.80 -14.19 4.59
N ASN A 105 -2.10 -13.04 4.46
CA ASN A 105 -2.65 -11.70 4.62
C ASN A 105 -2.18 -10.79 3.47
N TYR A 106 -1.88 -11.35 2.31
CA TYR A 106 -1.51 -10.60 1.11
C TYR A 106 -2.74 -9.96 0.45
N PRO A 107 -2.56 -9.07 -0.53
CA PRO A 107 -3.68 -8.42 -1.21
C PRO A 107 -4.75 -9.39 -1.70
N MET A 108 -4.36 -10.56 -2.24
CA MET A 108 -5.28 -11.60 -2.71
C MET A 108 -6.18 -12.17 -1.60
N ASP A 109 -5.68 -12.21 -0.37
CA ASP A 109 -6.42 -12.68 0.82
C ASP A 109 -7.37 -11.60 1.37
N GLN A 110 -7.24 -10.34 0.88
CA GLN A 110 -7.94 -9.14 1.33
C GLN A 110 -8.83 -8.51 0.23
N GLY A 111 -9.30 -9.33 -0.74
CA GLY A 111 -10.28 -8.92 -1.74
C GLY A 111 -9.73 -8.42 -3.07
N PHE A 112 -8.42 -8.41 -3.29
CA PHE A 112 -7.86 -8.11 -4.60
C PHE A 112 -7.82 -9.33 -5.50
N ASP A 113 -8.04 -9.13 -6.81
CA ASP A 113 -7.97 -10.17 -7.85
C ASP A 113 -6.58 -10.27 -8.45
N VAL A 114 -5.84 -9.16 -8.41
CA VAL A 114 -4.47 -9.04 -8.95
C VAL A 114 -3.56 -8.47 -7.87
N ASN A 115 -2.39 -9.09 -7.70
CA ASN A 115 -1.33 -8.60 -6.82
C ASN A 115 0.01 -8.56 -7.57
N ILE A 116 0.57 -7.38 -7.73
CA ILE A 116 1.87 -7.14 -8.38
C ILE A 116 2.78 -6.44 -7.38
N GLY A 117 3.69 -7.19 -6.78
CA GLY A 117 4.69 -6.67 -5.85
C GLY A 117 4.23 -6.49 -4.40
N GLY A 118 2.95 -6.73 -4.08
CA GLY A 118 2.45 -6.61 -2.72
C GLY A 118 2.86 -7.80 -1.84
N TRP A 119 3.55 -7.53 -0.72
CA TRP A 119 4.01 -8.50 0.26
C TRP A 119 4.28 -7.83 1.62
N GLU A 120 4.84 -8.58 2.59
CA GLU A 120 5.04 -8.09 3.96
C GLU A 120 6.06 -6.94 4.08
N SER A 121 7.00 -6.80 3.12
CA SER A 121 8.06 -5.81 3.24
C SER A 121 7.55 -4.38 3.09
N GLY A 122 7.98 -3.50 4.00
CA GLY A 122 7.71 -2.08 3.94
C GLY A 122 8.63 -1.29 3.01
N GLY A 123 9.64 -1.92 2.41
CA GLY A 123 10.57 -1.31 1.47
C GLY A 123 10.96 -2.26 0.35
N PRO A 124 11.58 -1.75 -0.73
CA PRO A 124 12.03 -2.59 -1.84
C PRO A 124 13.32 -3.30 -1.44
N LYS A 125 13.21 -4.53 -0.92
CA LYS A 125 14.38 -5.36 -0.65
C LYS A 125 15.14 -5.58 -1.97
N GLY A 126 16.45 -5.39 -1.95
CA GLY A 126 17.28 -5.42 -3.16
C GLY A 126 17.40 -4.09 -3.88
N GLY A 127 16.66 -3.06 -3.45
CA GLY A 127 16.71 -1.71 -4.01
C GLY A 127 15.65 -1.45 -5.08
N TYR A 128 15.86 -0.34 -5.81
CA TYR A 128 14.89 0.17 -6.79
C TYR A 128 15.18 -0.26 -8.23
N PHE A 129 16.18 -1.09 -8.45
CA PHE A 129 16.56 -1.54 -9.79
C PHE A 129 16.54 -3.06 -9.88
N SER A 130 16.08 -3.58 -11.02
CA SER A 130 16.11 -5.03 -11.30
C SER A 130 17.55 -5.57 -11.25
N PRO A 131 17.77 -6.75 -10.65
CA PRO A 131 16.78 -7.73 -10.17
C PRO A 131 16.15 -7.35 -8.83
N TYR A 132 14.82 -7.43 -8.75
CA TYR A 132 14.08 -7.14 -7.53
C TYR A 132 14.08 -8.34 -6.59
N SER A 133 14.32 -8.11 -5.30
CA SER A 133 14.20 -9.16 -4.27
C SER A 133 12.77 -9.22 -3.70
N ASN A 134 11.78 -9.34 -4.60
CA ASN A 134 10.36 -9.35 -4.26
C ASN A 134 9.70 -10.64 -4.78
N PRO A 135 9.12 -11.49 -3.91
CA PRO A 135 8.55 -12.78 -4.31
C PRO A 135 7.31 -12.65 -5.20
N ASN A 136 6.63 -11.51 -5.15
CA ASN A 136 5.40 -11.23 -5.90
C ASN A 136 5.62 -10.28 -7.09
N LEU A 137 6.89 -10.07 -7.49
CA LEU A 137 7.24 -9.27 -8.66
C LEU A 137 8.34 -9.97 -9.45
N LYS A 138 8.05 -10.36 -10.69
CA LYS A 138 9.06 -10.92 -11.58
C LYS A 138 10.09 -9.86 -11.93
N ASN A 139 11.36 -10.26 -12.01
CA ASN A 139 12.42 -9.39 -12.48
C ASN A 139 12.17 -9.00 -13.96
N GLY A 140 12.43 -7.75 -14.26
CA GLY A 140 12.52 -7.24 -15.61
C GLY A 140 13.97 -7.25 -16.12
N PRO A 141 14.26 -6.53 -17.20
CA PRO A 141 15.62 -6.32 -17.67
C PRO A 141 16.53 -5.78 -16.56
N GLU A 142 17.82 -6.08 -16.65
CA GLU A 142 18.80 -5.54 -15.71
C GLU A 142 18.77 -4.02 -15.69
N GLY A 143 18.70 -3.44 -14.50
CA GLY A 143 18.64 -1.99 -14.30
C GLY A 143 17.26 -1.35 -14.52
N GLU A 144 16.21 -2.13 -14.80
CA GLU A 144 14.83 -1.58 -14.86
C GLU A 144 14.45 -0.91 -13.53
N TYR A 145 13.99 0.33 -13.61
CA TYR A 145 13.61 1.10 -12.42
C TYR A 145 12.22 0.65 -11.89
N LEU A 146 12.15 0.33 -10.61
CA LEU A 146 10.96 -0.23 -9.98
C LEU A 146 9.71 0.64 -10.12
N THR A 147 9.86 1.97 -10.00
CA THR A 147 8.73 2.89 -10.12
C THR A 147 8.14 2.87 -11.53
N ASP A 148 8.99 2.83 -12.57
CA ASP A 148 8.55 2.71 -13.96
C ASP A 148 7.88 1.36 -14.20
N ARG A 149 8.47 0.28 -13.64
CA ARG A 149 7.88 -1.05 -13.73
C ARG A 149 6.48 -1.10 -13.13
N LEU A 150 6.28 -0.60 -11.91
CA LEU A 150 4.97 -0.58 -11.26
C LEU A 150 3.97 0.32 -12.00
N THR A 151 4.44 1.44 -12.57
CA THR A 151 3.62 2.32 -13.41
C THR A 151 3.14 1.60 -14.66
N ASN A 152 4.03 0.87 -15.35
CA ASN A 152 3.69 0.11 -16.54
C ASN A 152 2.69 -1.02 -16.23
N GLU A 153 2.85 -1.72 -15.11
CA GLU A 153 1.88 -2.74 -14.68
C GLU A 153 0.50 -2.13 -14.38
N ALA A 154 0.47 -0.93 -13.77
CA ALA A 154 -0.78 -0.21 -13.54
C ALA A 154 -1.46 0.23 -14.85
N ILE A 155 -0.69 0.73 -15.81
CA ILE A 155 -1.19 1.09 -17.15
C ILE A 155 -1.75 -0.14 -17.86
N ASN A 156 -1.01 -1.25 -17.87
CA ASN A 156 -1.45 -2.51 -18.46
C ASN A 156 -2.76 -3.02 -17.85
N PHE A 157 -2.88 -2.90 -16.51
CA PHE A 157 -4.12 -3.27 -15.84
C PHE A 157 -5.30 -2.40 -16.27
N ILE A 158 -5.12 -1.08 -16.37
CA ILE A 158 -6.16 -0.15 -16.82
C ILE A 158 -6.58 -0.46 -18.26
N ASP A 159 -5.61 -0.63 -19.18
CA ASP A 159 -5.89 -0.90 -20.58
C ASP A 159 -6.67 -2.20 -20.79
N ASN A 160 -6.37 -3.22 -19.99
CA ASN A 160 -7.05 -4.51 -20.07
C ASN A 160 -8.45 -4.52 -19.45
N ASN A 161 -8.77 -3.54 -18.59
CA ASN A 161 -10.04 -3.51 -17.83
C ASN A 161 -10.82 -2.20 -18.02
N LYS A 162 -10.49 -1.36 -19.00
CA LYS A 162 -11.12 -0.05 -19.19
C LYS A 162 -12.62 -0.07 -19.50
N GLU A 163 -13.13 -1.19 -19.99
CA GLU A 163 -14.56 -1.39 -20.27
C GLU A 163 -15.32 -1.99 -19.06
N GLU A 164 -14.59 -2.35 -18.00
CA GLU A 164 -15.13 -2.94 -16.79
C GLU A 164 -15.09 -1.95 -15.62
N ARG A 165 -15.82 -2.25 -14.56
CA ARG A 165 -15.65 -1.54 -13.29
C ARG A 165 -14.43 -2.09 -12.60
N PHE A 166 -13.45 -1.24 -12.32
CA PHE A 166 -12.24 -1.69 -11.64
C PHE A 166 -11.84 -0.76 -10.49
N PHE A 167 -11.08 -1.31 -9.56
CA PHE A 167 -10.39 -0.59 -8.50
C PHE A 167 -8.90 -0.89 -8.57
N LEU A 168 -8.09 0.14 -8.78
CA LEU A 168 -6.64 0.04 -8.80
C LEU A 168 -6.04 0.75 -7.57
N HIS A 169 -5.39 -0.01 -6.70
CA HIS A 169 -4.58 0.52 -5.60
C HIS A 169 -3.10 0.52 -6.00
N LEU A 170 -2.63 1.62 -6.59
CA LEU A 170 -1.22 1.83 -6.93
C LEU A 170 -0.49 2.47 -5.74
N ALA A 171 0.49 1.76 -5.20
CA ALA A 171 1.22 2.16 -4.01
C ALA A 171 2.73 1.98 -4.22
N TYR A 172 3.43 3.04 -4.57
CA TYR A 172 4.89 3.01 -4.71
C TYR A 172 5.61 2.73 -3.38
N TYR A 173 6.82 2.17 -3.48
CA TYR A 173 7.71 1.93 -2.34
C TYR A 173 8.42 3.22 -1.90
#